data_2fff6dc6553ab2e2d71ee8fb4d2dcd93
#
_entry.id   2fff6dc6553ab2e2d71ee8fb4d2dcd93
#
_cell.length_a   1.000
_cell.length_b   1.000
_cell.length_c   1.000
_cell.angle_alpha   90.00
_cell.angle_beta   90.00
_cell.angle_gamma   90.00
#
_symmetry.space_group_name_H-M   'P 1'
#
loop_
_entity.id
_entity.type
_entity.pdbx_description
1 polymer ?
#
loop_
_entity_poly.entity_id
_entity_poly.type
_entity_poly.pdbx_seq_one_letter_code
_entity_poly.pdbx_strand_id
1 'polypeptide(L)'
;MKRLSVLVLLLAGVITSQAQSPVSSPVMHIPLKKVVNLQQEGDTWFPMLKNLHLPKPHPGADRALVASVKAELDTRYPLKENQSTSSAKINAAAPLVMRNFQGNAFNFYLPNDNDLAVSNGNVVSSVSNTMIFSKDLNTNSVYGSYTLHSLCASLGLAAEEFDPKITYDPENDRFIVVFLNGFTDSTNNVLVGFSQTNTSYGAYNFYSLPGDALNNGLWTDFPMCAVGEHDFFITGNLLYNDSSWQTGFNQSIIWQIRKDDGYQGNTLTAQVHSNVFYNGSPIRNLCPAKGGSGVYGPDMYFFSNRNFTTGTDSIFLVHLTDTIGSPNFAINVDAVIAPMYYHMPADVPQPNTVDKLIVNDARTMAAFKEGDKFQFVFASRDTATGNTGVYHGRIDISTGTPVMAANLYLPPTGSAAYPNISYAGINPGDEKVVINYLYGASTLYPGSAAIAWDNNG
;
A
#
# COMPACT_ATOMS: atom_id res chain seq x y z
N MET A 1 28.88 -54.08 46.88
CA MET A 1 28.22 -53.55 45.69
C MET A 1 28.14 -52.03 45.77
N LYS A 2 29.03 -51.29 45.09
CA LYS A 2 29.06 -49.81 45.08
C LYS A 2 28.17 -49.34 43.99
N ARG A 3 27.13 -48.55 44.29
CA ARG A 3 26.27 -47.89 43.32
C ARG A 3 26.97 -46.61 42.81
N LEU A 4 27.25 -46.55 41.53
CA LEU A 4 27.79 -45.40 40.84
C LEU A 4 26.58 -44.54 40.34
N SER A 5 26.41 -43.36 40.94
CA SER A 5 25.41 -42.40 40.50
C SER A 5 26.04 -41.51 39.40
N VAL A 6 25.54 -41.62 38.18
CA VAL A 6 25.94 -40.76 37.09
C VAL A 6 25.05 -39.50 37.14
N LEU A 7 25.65 -38.37 37.39
CA LEU A 7 25.02 -37.05 37.35
C LEU A 7 25.09 -36.53 35.89
N VAL A 8 23.97 -36.52 35.20
CA VAL A 8 23.88 -35.91 33.87
C VAL A 8 23.61 -34.42 34.06
N LEU A 9 24.60 -33.59 33.77
CA LEU A 9 24.43 -32.15 33.69
C LEU A 9 23.78 -31.81 32.31
N LEU A 10 22.51 -31.43 32.29
CA LEU A 10 21.87 -30.79 31.16
C LEU A 10 22.33 -29.33 31.11
N LEU A 11 23.26 -29.00 30.20
CA LEU A 11 23.53 -27.64 29.81
C LEU A 11 22.34 -27.17 28.92
N ALA A 12 21.40 -26.46 29.52
CA ALA A 12 20.43 -25.67 28.77
C ALA A 12 21.17 -24.45 28.18
N GLY A 13 21.57 -24.57 26.91
CA GLY A 13 22.04 -23.45 26.14
C GLY A 13 20.89 -22.45 25.95
N VAL A 14 20.92 -21.35 26.67
CA VAL A 14 20.05 -20.22 26.38
C VAL A 14 20.51 -19.66 25.04
N ILE A 15 19.83 -20.05 23.96
CA ILE A 15 19.94 -19.36 22.67
C ILE A 15 19.24 -18.02 22.86
N THR A 16 19.98 -16.99 23.23
CA THR A 16 19.50 -15.61 23.12
C THR A 16 19.40 -15.30 21.63
N SER A 17 18.21 -15.43 21.04
CA SER A 17 17.95 -14.82 19.75
C SER A 17 18.09 -13.31 19.96
N GLN A 18 19.19 -12.73 19.49
CA GLN A 18 19.30 -11.29 19.45
C GLN A 18 18.22 -10.82 18.46
N ALA A 19 17.23 -10.08 18.94
CA ALA A 19 16.30 -9.38 18.08
C ALA A 19 17.14 -8.46 17.17
N GLN A 20 17.03 -8.64 15.86
CA GLN A 20 17.69 -7.74 14.92
C GLN A 20 17.07 -6.35 15.09
N SER A 21 17.91 -5.39 15.44
CA SER A 21 17.48 -4.00 15.53
C SER A 21 17.34 -3.40 14.14
N PRO A 22 16.42 -2.44 13.93
CA PRO A 22 16.34 -1.67 12.69
C PRO A 22 17.70 -1.07 12.34
N VAL A 23 18.02 -1.04 11.07
CA VAL A 23 19.28 -0.54 10.54
C VAL A 23 19.01 0.50 9.46
N SER A 24 19.70 1.63 9.55
CA SER A 24 19.72 2.66 8.49
C SER A 24 20.99 2.54 7.67
N SER A 25 20.86 2.66 6.36
CA SER A 25 22.02 2.83 5.48
C SER A 25 22.75 4.15 5.80
N PRO A 26 23.99 4.34 5.33
CA PRO A 26 24.53 5.67 5.17
C PRO A 26 23.59 6.55 4.33
N VAL A 27 23.68 7.87 4.52
CA VAL A 27 22.96 8.82 3.65
C VAL A 27 23.49 8.65 2.22
N MET A 28 22.59 8.52 1.27
CA MET A 28 22.89 8.36 -0.15
C MET A 28 22.54 9.62 -0.92
N HIS A 29 23.26 9.84 -2.00
CA HIS A 29 23.06 10.94 -2.93
C HIS A 29 22.69 10.39 -4.30
N ILE A 30 21.42 10.51 -4.67
CA ILE A 30 20.87 9.96 -5.93
C ILE A 30 20.78 11.09 -6.97
N PRO A 31 21.56 11.03 -8.05
CA PRO A 31 21.54 12.08 -9.06
C PRO A 31 20.21 12.11 -9.82
N LEU A 32 19.82 13.31 -10.27
CA LEU A 32 18.70 13.46 -11.20
C LEU A 32 18.96 12.60 -12.45
N LYS A 33 18.01 11.72 -12.76
CA LYS A 33 18.11 10.84 -13.93
C LYS A 33 17.74 11.59 -15.21
N LYS A 34 16.59 12.27 -15.20
CA LYS A 34 16.10 13.05 -16.33
C LYS A 34 14.95 13.96 -15.91
N VAL A 35 14.82 15.10 -16.57
CA VAL A 35 13.58 15.88 -16.59
C VAL A 35 12.73 15.39 -17.75
N VAL A 36 11.49 14.97 -17.49
CA VAL A 36 10.54 14.51 -18.51
C VAL A 36 9.32 15.42 -18.48
N ASN A 37 8.99 16.02 -19.61
CA ASN A 37 7.75 16.79 -19.76
C ASN A 37 6.66 15.89 -20.32
N LEU A 38 5.74 15.44 -19.48
CA LEU A 38 4.68 14.51 -19.88
C LEU A 38 3.81 15.06 -21.00
N GLN A 39 3.56 16.36 -21.04
CA GLN A 39 2.78 16.98 -22.12
C GLN A 39 3.50 16.87 -23.47
N GLN A 40 4.81 17.12 -23.51
CA GLN A 40 5.60 17.06 -24.75
C GLN A 40 5.84 15.62 -25.19
N GLU A 41 6.21 14.76 -24.28
CA GLU A 41 6.42 13.32 -24.53
C GLU A 41 5.08 12.66 -24.92
N GLY A 42 3.97 13.08 -24.30
CA GLY A 42 2.64 12.55 -24.55
C GLY A 42 2.10 12.87 -25.93
N ASP A 43 2.39 14.02 -26.48
CA ASP A 43 1.98 14.41 -27.82
C ASP A 43 2.56 13.51 -28.94
N THR A 44 3.64 12.78 -28.62
CA THR A 44 4.28 11.81 -29.51
C THR A 44 3.80 10.37 -29.27
N TRP A 45 3.00 10.12 -28.24
CA TRP A 45 2.58 8.79 -27.85
C TRP A 45 1.22 8.42 -28.40
N PHE A 46 1.19 7.48 -29.32
CA PHE A 46 -0.03 6.73 -29.59
C PHE A 46 -0.08 5.56 -28.59
N PRO A 47 -1.21 5.35 -27.91
CA PRO A 47 -1.39 4.15 -27.11
C PRO A 47 -1.25 2.95 -28.05
N MET A 48 -0.14 2.25 -28.00
CA MET A 48 -0.04 0.95 -28.63
C MET A 48 -1.01 0.04 -27.88
N LEU A 49 -2.11 -0.31 -28.53
CA LEU A 49 -2.96 -1.42 -28.10
C LEU A 49 -2.07 -2.67 -28.15
N LYS A 50 -1.41 -2.99 -27.05
CA LYS A 50 -0.78 -4.29 -26.89
C LYS A 50 -1.91 -5.31 -27.01
N ASN A 51 -1.79 -6.25 -27.94
CA ASN A 51 -2.67 -7.41 -28.00
C ASN A 51 -2.81 -7.99 -26.61
N LEU A 52 -4.02 -8.44 -26.30
CA LEU A 52 -4.43 -9.03 -25.04
C LEU A 52 -3.45 -10.13 -24.60
N HIS A 53 -2.37 -9.78 -24.01
CA HIS A 53 -1.55 -10.66 -23.23
C HIS A 53 -2.04 -10.53 -21.80
N LEU A 54 -2.87 -11.48 -21.38
CA LEU A 54 -2.96 -11.74 -19.95
C LEU A 54 -1.50 -11.85 -19.48
N PRO A 55 -1.03 -11.00 -18.56
CA PRO A 55 0.32 -11.10 -18.10
C PRO A 55 0.54 -12.55 -17.70
N LYS A 56 1.51 -13.21 -18.33
CA LYS A 56 1.91 -14.53 -17.86
C LYS A 56 2.24 -14.33 -16.39
N PRO A 57 1.70 -15.19 -15.50
CA PRO A 57 2.09 -15.11 -14.11
C PRO A 57 3.59 -14.98 -14.08
N HIS A 58 4.09 -13.90 -13.48
CA HIS A 58 5.51 -13.72 -13.24
C HIS A 58 6.07 -15.03 -12.67
N PRO A 59 7.31 -15.45 -12.92
CA PRO A 59 7.87 -16.66 -12.32
C PRO A 59 7.70 -16.75 -10.81
N GLY A 60 7.55 -15.62 -10.11
CA GLY A 60 7.19 -15.54 -8.71
C GLY A 60 5.69 -15.57 -8.36
N ALA A 61 4.78 -15.75 -9.30
CA ALA A 61 3.33 -15.68 -9.08
C ALA A 61 2.69 -16.97 -8.55
N ASP A 62 3.45 -17.88 -7.94
CA ASP A 62 2.88 -19.04 -7.24
C ASP A 62 1.97 -18.59 -6.09
N ARG A 63 0.71 -18.95 -6.19
CA ARG A 63 -0.34 -18.62 -5.22
C ARG A 63 -0.69 -19.79 -4.29
N ALA A 64 0.12 -20.84 -4.25
CA ALA A 64 -0.18 -22.06 -3.52
C ALA A 64 -0.38 -21.80 -2.01
N LEU A 65 0.42 -20.94 -1.40
CA LEU A 65 0.28 -20.58 0.01
C LEU A 65 -1.07 -19.88 0.28
N VAL A 66 -1.38 -18.84 -0.49
CA VAL A 66 -2.66 -18.13 -0.38
C VAL A 66 -3.83 -19.05 -0.63
N ALA A 67 -3.75 -19.91 -1.66
CA ALA A 67 -4.80 -20.87 -1.98
C ALA A 67 -5.03 -21.88 -0.85
N SER A 68 -3.98 -22.40 -0.22
CA SER A 68 -4.09 -23.36 0.89
C SER A 68 -4.75 -22.75 2.13
N VAL A 69 -4.36 -21.52 2.51
CA VAL A 69 -4.96 -20.81 3.65
C VAL A 69 -6.43 -20.48 3.37
N LYS A 70 -6.75 -20.04 2.15
CA LYS A 70 -8.15 -19.77 1.77
C LYS A 70 -8.99 -21.04 1.80
N ALA A 71 -8.50 -22.17 1.31
CA ALA A 71 -9.22 -23.44 1.33
C ALA A 71 -9.49 -23.93 2.76
N GLU A 72 -8.52 -23.77 3.68
CA GLU A 72 -8.74 -24.05 5.11
C GLU A 72 -9.86 -23.18 5.67
N LEU A 73 -9.82 -21.87 5.41
CA LEU A 73 -10.83 -20.93 5.89
C LEU A 73 -12.20 -21.14 5.22
N ASP A 74 -12.25 -21.51 3.94
CA ASP A 74 -13.51 -21.85 3.24
C ASP A 74 -14.18 -23.08 3.87
N THR A 75 -13.39 -24.04 4.36
CA THR A 75 -13.90 -25.19 5.10
C THR A 75 -14.40 -24.80 6.48
N ARG A 76 -13.66 -23.94 7.20
CA ARG A 76 -14.00 -23.52 8.57
C ARG A 76 -15.15 -22.51 8.59
N TYR A 77 -15.21 -21.61 7.63
CA TYR A 77 -16.18 -20.53 7.51
C TYR A 77 -16.74 -20.48 6.08
N PRO A 78 -17.61 -21.43 5.72
CA PRO A 78 -18.15 -21.52 4.37
C PRO A 78 -18.99 -20.30 4.03
N LEU A 79 -18.92 -19.90 2.76
CA LEU A 79 -19.71 -18.80 2.22
C LEU A 79 -21.19 -19.12 2.33
N LYS A 80 -21.96 -18.27 3.00
CA LYS A 80 -23.42 -18.34 3.09
C LYS A 80 -24.02 -17.32 2.12
N GLU A 81 -24.31 -17.79 0.93
CA GLU A 81 -25.02 -16.97 -0.06
C GLU A 81 -26.41 -16.59 0.46
N ASN A 82 -26.85 -15.36 0.17
CA ASN A 82 -28.20 -14.85 0.47
C ASN A 82 -28.58 -14.62 1.95
N GLN A 83 -27.66 -14.59 2.88
CA GLN A 83 -27.97 -13.97 4.18
C GLN A 83 -27.81 -12.45 4.03
N SER A 84 -28.94 -11.73 4.05
CA SER A 84 -28.93 -10.30 4.37
C SER A 84 -28.21 -10.16 5.70
N THR A 85 -26.97 -9.74 5.65
CA THR A 85 -26.24 -9.40 6.86
C THR A 85 -26.98 -8.25 7.50
N SER A 86 -27.44 -8.42 8.74
CA SER A 86 -27.79 -7.29 9.58
C SER A 86 -26.46 -6.58 9.93
N SER A 87 -25.84 -5.95 8.94
CA SER A 87 -24.78 -4.99 9.19
C SER A 87 -25.35 -4.01 10.21
N ALA A 88 -24.61 -3.76 11.28
CA ALA A 88 -24.95 -2.66 12.18
C ALA A 88 -25.38 -1.51 11.27
N LYS A 89 -26.61 -1.00 11.49
CA LYS A 89 -27.15 0.08 10.67
C LYS A 89 -26.11 1.19 10.73
N ILE A 90 -25.32 1.32 9.68
CA ILE A 90 -24.46 2.47 9.52
C ILE A 90 -25.43 3.59 9.24
N ASN A 91 -25.70 4.45 10.22
CA ASN A 91 -26.48 5.66 10.04
C ASN A 91 -25.71 6.71 9.22
N ALA A 92 -24.74 6.29 8.45
CA ALA A 92 -23.97 7.17 7.58
C ALA A 92 -24.82 7.51 6.34
N ALA A 93 -24.97 8.78 6.06
CA ALA A 93 -25.53 9.23 4.80
C ALA A 93 -24.60 8.78 3.65
N ALA A 94 -25.20 8.31 2.55
CA ALA A 94 -24.41 7.99 1.37
C ALA A 94 -23.64 9.25 0.92
N PRO A 95 -22.34 9.14 0.56
CA PRO A 95 -21.59 10.27 0.04
C PRO A 95 -22.29 10.87 -1.19
N LEU A 96 -22.37 12.20 -1.25
CA LEU A 96 -22.89 12.86 -2.42
C LEU A 96 -21.90 12.77 -3.56
N VAL A 97 -22.27 12.14 -4.68
CA VAL A 97 -21.47 12.11 -5.90
C VAL A 97 -21.54 13.47 -6.57
N MET A 98 -20.52 14.30 -6.37
CA MET A 98 -20.43 15.64 -6.97
C MET A 98 -20.02 15.59 -8.43
N ARG A 99 -19.15 14.65 -8.81
CA ARG A 99 -18.62 14.48 -10.17
C ARG A 99 -18.41 13.01 -10.49
N ASN A 100 -18.68 12.66 -11.75
CA ASN A 100 -18.41 11.35 -12.31
C ASN A 100 -17.78 11.53 -13.70
N PHE A 101 -16.67 10.85 -13.98
CA PHE A 101 -15.97 10.91 -15.25
C PHE A 101 -15.19 9.62 -15.48
N GLN A 102 -14.88 9.36 -16.74
CA GLN A 102 -14.01 8.25 -17.11
C GLN A 102 -12.56 8.62 -16.76
N GLY A 103 -11.91 7.78 -15.97
CA GLY A 103 -10.49 7.84 -15.66
C GLY A 103 -9.64 7.01 -16.62
N ASN A 104 -8.64 6.28 -16.10
CA ASN A 104 -7.83 5.36 -16.88
C ASN A 104 -8.71 4.30 -17.54
N ALA A 105 -8.62 4.18 -18.86
CA ALA A 105 -9.30 3.11 -19.58
C ALA A 105 -8.65 1.76 -19.27
N PHE A 106 -9.46 0.70 -19.24
CA PHE A 106 -8.94 -0.66 -19.19
C PHE A 106 -8.20 -0.96 -20.50
N ASN A 107 -6.95 -1.39 -20.38
CA ASN A 107 -6.07 -1.67 -21.51
C ASN A 107 -5.46 -3.07 -21.46
N PHE A 108 -6.22 -4.01 -20.92
CA PHE A 108 -5.92 -5.45 -20.90
C PHE A 108 -4.79 -5.88 -19.96
N TYR A 109 -4.30 -5.00 -19.09
CA TYR A 109 -3.37 -5.37 -18.01
C TYR A 109 -4.14 -5.82 -16.77
N LEU A 110 -3.70 -6.93 -16.16
CA LEU A 110 -4.24 -7.49 -14.93
C LEU A 110 -3.06 -7.87 -13.99
N PRO A 111 -3.05 -7.39 -12.76
CA PRO A 111 -3.99 -6.43 -12.15
C PRO A 111 -3.82 -5.02 -12.74
N ASN A 112 -4.78 -4.16 -12.49
CA ASN A 112 -4.80 -2.79 -13.03
C ASN A 112 -4.06 -1.79 -12.14
N ASP A 113 -3.94 -2.08 -10.85
CA ASP A 113 -3.21 -1.33 -9.80
C ASP A 113 -3.46 0.18 -9.83
N ASN A 114 -4.74 0.56 -9.82
CA ASN A 114 -5.13 1.96 -9.87
C ASN A 114 -4.82 2.69 -8.56
N ASP A 115 -4.27 3.89 -8.70
CA ASP A 115 -4.15 4.86 -7.62
C ASP A 115 -4.51 6.26 -8.14
N LEU A 116 -4.88 7.18 -7.24
CA LEU A 116 -5.22 8.55 -7.62
C LEU A 116 -4.86 9.57 -6.55
N ALA A 117 -4.58 10.78 -7.00
CA ALA A 117 -4.41 11.96 -6.16
C ALA A 117 -5.21 13.14 -6.73
N VAL A 118 -5.65 14.03 -5.84
CA VAL A 118 -6.38 15.25 -6.18
C VAL A 118 -5.67 16.44 -5.55
N SER A 119 -5.36 17.45 -6.35
CA SER A 119 -4.74 18.68 -5.85
C SER A 119 -5.76 19.65 -5.22
N ASN A 120 -5.25 20.60 -4.43
CA ASN A 120 -6.06 21.73 -3.93
C ASN A 120 -6.67 22.55 -5.07
N GLY A 121 -6.06 22.56 -6.25
CA GLY A 121 -6.59 23.17 -7.48
C GLY A 121 -7.64 22.32 -8.22
N ASN A 122 -8.10 21.21 -7.63
CA ASN A 122 -9.05 20.28 -8.24
C ASN A 122 -8.52 19.58 -9.53
N VAL A 123 -7.21 19.41 -9.67
CA VAL A 123 -6.64 18.54 -10.70
C VAL A 123 -6.56 17.12 -10.16
N VAL A 124 -7.21 16.20 -10.85
CA VAL A 124 -7.07 14.75 -10.58
C VAL A 124 -5.95 14.20 -11.43
N SER A 125 -5.07 13.44 -10.82
CA SER A 125 -4.14 12.56 -11.52
C SER A 125 -4.36 11.14 -11.03
N SER A 126 -4.51 10.20 -11.97
CA SER A 126 -4.64 8.78 -11.66
C SER A 126 -3.63 7.97 -12.46
N VAL A 127 -3.13 6.91 -11.86
CA VAL A 127 -2.18 5.98 -12.47
C VAL A 127 -2.78 4.58 -12.52
N SER A 128 -2.30 3.79 -13.45
CA SER A 128 -2.51 2.35 -13.52
C SER A 128 -1.21 1.71 -14.00
N ASN A 129 -1.09 0.39 -14.01
CA ASN A 129 0.11 -0.32 -14.48
C ASN A 129 0.59 0.09 -15.89
N THR A 130 -0.20 0.82 -16.62
CA THR A 130 0.12 1.18 -18.01
C THR A 130 0.03 2.65 -18.30
N MET A 131 -0.67 3.46 -17.49
CA MET A 131 -1.01 4.83 -17.87
C MET A 131 -1.03 5.79 -16.69
N ILE A 132 -0.67 7.05 -16.99
CA ILE A 132 -0.99 8.22 -16.16
C ILE A 132 -2.09 9.01 -16.88
N PHE A 133 -3.16 9.34 -16.17
CA PHE A 133 -4.27 10.17 -16.66
C PHE A 133 -4.38 11.44 -15.82
N SER A 134 -4.64 12.57 -16.46
CA SER A 134 -4.80 13.85 -15.78
C SER A 134 -6.00 14.65 -16.27
N LYS A 135 -6.77 15.20 -15.33
CA LYS A 135 -7.99 15.96 -15.62
C LYS A 135 -8.18 17.11 -14.64
N ASP A 136 -8.54 18.28 -15.17
CA ASP A 136 -9.01 19.42 -14.38
C ASP A 136 -10.52 19.30 -14.14
N LEU A 137 -10.91 19.25 -12.87
CA LEU A 137 -12.31 19.14 -12.48
C LEU A 137 -13.06 20.47 -12.54
N ASN A 138 -12.37 21.63 -12.55
CA ASN A 138 -13.03 22.93 -12.66
C ASN A 138 -13.49 23.21 -14.09
N THR A 139 -12.61 22.94 -15.05
CA THR A 139 -12.88 23.16 -16.49
C THR A 139 -13.46 21.92 -17.17
N ASN A 140 -13.39 20.76 -16.50
CA ASN A 140 -13.70 19.45 -17.06
C ASN A 140 -12.76 19.02 -18.22
N SER A 141 -11.62 19.69 -18.39
CA SER A 141 -10.65 19.39 -19.43
C SER A 141 -9.82 18.17 -19.09
N VAL A 142 -9.67 17.26 -20.03
CA VAL A 142 -8.68 16.18 -19.97
C VAL A 142 -7.35 16.75 -20.47
N TYR A 143 -6.32 16.69 -19.64
CA TYR A 143 -5.01 17.21 -20.02
C TYR A 143 -4.18 16.18 -20.79
N GLY A 144 -4.39 14.90 -20.54
CA GLY A 144 -3.72 13.86 -21.28
C GLY A 144 -3.74 12.51 -20.58
N SER A 145 -3.24 11.55 -21.31
CA SER A 145 -3.06 10.17 -20.87
C SER A 145 -1.75 9.66 -21.47
N TYR A 146 -0.83 9.22 -20.64
CA TYR A 146 0.53 8.85 -21.01
C TYR A 146 0.83 7.42 -20.62
N THR A 147 1.58 6.69 -21.43
CA THR A 147 1.95 5.32 -21.06
C THR A 147 3.19 5.30 -20.16
N LEU A 148 3.19 4.47 -19.13
CA LEU A 148 4.36 4.25 -18.28
C LEU A 148 5.50 3.62 -19.09
N HIS A 149 5.19 2.78 -20.08
CA HIS A 149 6.16 2.15 -20.96
C HIS A 149 7.00 3.19 -21.72
N SER A 150 6.37 4.17 -22.34
CA SER A 150 7.09 5.23 -23.04
C SER A 150 7.88 6.12 -22.07
N LEU A 151 7.35 6.34 -20.88
CA LEU A 151 8.08 7.03 -19.82
C LEU A 151 9.36 6.27 -19.43
N CYS A 152 9.28 4.95 -19.21
CA CYS A 152 10.45 4.11 -18.94
C CYS A 152 11.44 4.14 -20.09
N ALA A 153 11.00 4.02 -21.33
CA ALA A 153 11.85 4.12 -22.52
C ALA A 153 12.54 5.49 -22.58
N SER A 154 11.86 6.59 -22.28
CA SER A 154 12.48 7.91 -22.24
C SER A 154 13.53 8.04 -21.14
N LEU A 155 13.40 7.28 -20.05
CA LEU A 155 14.38 7.19 -18.97
C LEU A 155 15.53 6.22 -19.28
N GLY A 156 15.51 5.57 -20.44
CA GLY A 156 16.52 4.59 -20.86
C GLY A 156 16.37 3.24 -20.12
N LEU A 157 15.15 2.88 -19.74
CA LEU A 157 14.81 1.64 -19.05
C LEU A 157 14.02 0.74 -20.01
N ALA A 158 14.43 -0.52 -20.12
CA ALA A 158 13.85 -1.47 -21.09
C ALA A 158 13.01 -2.57 -20.44
N ALA A 159 13.07 -2.71 -19.11
CA ALA A 159 12.29 -3.71 -18.40
C ALA A 159 10.83 -3.28 -18.24
N GLU A 160 9.95 -4.21 -17.88
CA GLU A 160 8.53 -3.97 -17.67
C GLU A 160 8.30 -3.09 -16.44
N GLU A 161 7.36 -2.18 -16.54
CA GLU A 161 6.90 -1.28 -15.49
C GLU A 161 5.64 -1.80 -14.80
N PHE A 162 5.50 -1.54 -13.48
CA PHE A 162 4.37 -2.04 -12.68
C PHE A 162 4.23 -1.31 -11.34
N ASP A 163 3.16 -1.59 -10.61
CA ASP A 163 2.83 -1.10 -9.26
C ASP A 163 2.94 0.42 -9.08
N PRO A 164 2.27 1.23 -9.92
CA PRO A 164 2.34 2.68 -9.80
C PRO A 164 1.59 3.19 -8.57
N LYS A 165 2.13 4.28 -8.00
CA LYS A 165 1.49 5.09 -6.96
C LYS A 165 1.58 6.56 -7.34
N ILE A 166 0.56 7.31 -6.95
CA ILE A 166 0.58 8.76 -7.08
C ILE A 166 0.09 9.41 -5.80
N THR A 167 0.73 10.50 -5.42
CA THR A 167 0.31 11.28 -4.26
C THR A 167 0.44 12.78 -4.55
N TYR A 168 -0.23 13.57 -3.75
CA TYR A 168 -0.17 15.03 -3.81
C TYR A 168 0.35 15.56 -2.49
N ASP A 169 1.30 16.49 -2.58
CA ASP A 169 1.83 17.25 -1.45
C ASP A 169 1.10 18.59 -1.36
N PRO A 170 0.20 18.77 -0.38
CA PRO A 170 -0.59 20.00 -0.27
C PRO A 170 0.22 21.21 0.19
N GLU A 171 1.36 21.02 0.84
CA GLU A 171 2.22 22.12 1.29
C GLU A 171 3.04 22.72 0.15
N ASN A 172 3.59 21.86 -0.69
CA ASN A 172 4.39 22.28 -1.81
C ASN A 172 3.56 22.46 -3.10
N ASP A 173 2.28 22.06 -3.08
CA ASP A 173 1.39 22.07 -4.25
C ASP A 173 1.99 21.31 -5.43
N ARG A 174 2.39 20.04 -5.20
CA ARG A 174 3.11 19.18 -6.14
C ARG A 174 2.57 17.76 -6.15
N PHE A 175 2.69 17.09 -7.31
CA PHE A 175 2.45 15.67 -7.43
C PHE A 175 3.75 14.88 -7.37
N ILE A 176 3.70 13.69 -6.79
CA ILE A 176 4.78 12.72 -6.79
C ILE A 176 4.24 11.42 -7.34
N VAL A 177 4.93 10.83 -8.32
CA VAL A 177 4.61 9.52 -8.89
C VAL A 177 5.74 8.55 -8.56
N VAL A 178 5.36 7.31 -8.19
CA VAL A 178 6.29 6.20 -7.94
C VAL A 178 5.83 5.02 -8.76
N PHE A 179 6.76 4.27 -9.34
CA PHE A 179 6.47 2.97 -9.97
C PHE A 179 7.74 2.13 -10.04
N LEU A 180 7.56 0.84 -10.20
CA LEU A 180 8.65 -0.11 -10.32
C LEU A 180 8.93 -0.43 -11.79
N ASN A 181 10.17 -0.88 -12.06
CA ASN A 181 10.60 -1.34 -13.36
C ASN A 181 11.57 -2.50 -13.19
N GLY A 182 11.29 -3.66 -13.83
CA GLY A 182 12.10 -4.87 -13.72
C GLY A 182 11.82 -5.73 -12.48
N PHE A 183 12.11 -7.03 -12.56
CA PHE A 183 11.70 -8.04 -11.58
C PHE A 183 12.85 -8.89 -11.02
N THR A 184 14.07 -8.39 -11.11
CA THR A 184 15.26 -9.06 -10.56
C THR A 184 16.16 -8.03 -9.89
N ASP A 185 17.04 -8.46 -9.02
CA ASP A 185 18.05 -7.64 -8.35
C ASP A 185 18.85 -6.75 -9.31
N SER A 186 19.14 -7.27 -10.51
CA SER A 186 19.95 -6.59 -11.53
C SER A 186 19.17 -5.67 -12.46
N THR A 187 17.84 -5.81 -12.54
CA THR A 187 16.99 -5.01 -13.46
C THR A 187 16.01 -4.11 -12.75
N ASN A 188 15.72 -4.38 -11.47
CA ASN A 188 14.72 -3.66 -10.73
C ASN A 188 15.17 -2.24 -10.34
N ASN A 189 14.26 -1.31 -10.53
CA ASN A 189 14.41 0.09 -10.13
C ASN A 189 13.12 0.57 -9.45
N VAL A 190 13.26 1.40 -8.44
CA VAL A 190 12.18 2.18 -7.86
C VAL A 190 12.25 3.58 -8.46
N LEU A 191 11.33 3.92 -9.33
CA LEU A 191 11.32 5.21 -10.00
C LEU A 191 10.46 6.19 -9.21
N VAL A 192 10.98 7.39 -9.00
CA VAL A 192 10.24 8.47 -8.36
C VAL A 192 10.33 9.74 -9.20
N GLY A 193 9.18 10.34 -9.50
CA GLY A 193 9.07 11.58 -10.24
C GLY A 193 8.39 12.66 -9.41
N PHE A 194 9.01 13.82 -9.29
CA PHE A 194 8.50 15.00 -8.59
C PHE A 194 8.05 16.02 -9.63
N SER A 195 6.78 16.43 -9.60
CA SER A 195 6.31 17.48 -10.55
C SER A 195 7.00 18.81 -10.26
N GLN A 196 7.37 19.53 -11.32
CA GLN A 196 7.99 20.86 -11.19
C GLN A 196 6.97 21.95 -10.87
N THR A 197 5.69 21.68 -11.16
CA THR A 197 4.59 22.61 -10.95
C THR A 197 3.42 21.90 -10.25
N ASN A 198 2.36 22.63 -9.98
CA ASN A 198 1.12 22.10 -9.39
C ASN A 198 0.21 21.36 -10.39
N THR A 199 0.72 21.04 -11.57
CA THR A 199 0.01 20.27 -12.57
C THR A 199 0.61 18.88 -12.71
N SER A 200 -0.24 17.87 -12.82
CA SER A 200 0.20 16.48 -12.98
C SER A 200 0.54 16.08 -14.41
N TYR A 201 0.43 17.01 -15.37
CA TYR A 201 0.68 16.79 -16.80
C TYR A 201 1.86 17.62 -17.36
N GLY A 202 2.62 18.27 -16.48
CA GLY A 202 3.79 19.09 -16.83
C GLY A 202 5.11 18.32 -16.76
N ALA A 203 6.18 19.05 -16.47
CA ALA A 203 7.50 18.47 -16.29
C ALA A 203 7.67 17.82 -14.92
N TYR A 204 8.40 16.71 -14.90
CA TYR A 204 8.79 15.96 -13.70
C TYR A 204 10.30 15.79 -13.64
N ASN A 205 10.85 15.89 -12.44
CA ASN A 205 12.20 15.50 -12.11
C ASN A 205 12.20 14.01 -11.72
N PHE A 206 12.72 13.13 -12.58
CA PHE A 206 12.77 11.70 -12.34
C PHE A 206 14.10 11.24 -11.78
N TYR A 207 14.01 10.35 -10.80
CA TYR A 207 15.12 9.67 -10.15
C TYR A 207 14.90 8.15 -10.18
N SER A 208 16.01 7.42 -10.19
CA SER A 208 16.01 5.95 -10.15
C SER A 208 16.74 5.51 -8.90
N LEU A 209 16.01 4.97 -7.94
CA LEU A 209 16.56 4.32 -6.76
C LEU A 209 16.85 2.86 -7.10
N PRO A 210 17.92 2.26 -6.54
CA PRO A 210 18.20 0.85 -6.79
C PRO A 210 17.10 -0.04 -6.23
N GLY A 211 16.63 -1.00 -7.03
CA GLY A 211 15.68 -2.01 -6.57
C GLY A 211 16.30 -3.01 -5.60
N ASP A 212 17.57 -3.38 -5.79
CA ASP A 212 18.40 -4.02 -4.76
C ASP A 212 18.92 -2.96 -3.79
N ALA A 213 18.00 -2.47 -2.95
CA ALA A 213 18.25 -1.34 -2.06
C ALA A 213 19.34 -1.58 -1.01
N LEU A 214 19.61 -2.83 -0.68
CA LEU A 214 20.61 -3.24 0.32
C LEU A 214 21.86 -3.89 -0.29
N ASN A 215 21.92 -3.97 -1.63
CA ASN A 215 23.00 -4.61 -2.38
C ASN A 215 23.25 -6.06 -1.89
N ASN A 216 22.20 -6.84 -1.78
CA ASN A 216 22.20 -8.19 -1.23
C ASN A 216 21.53 -9.23 -2.14
N GLY A 217 21.31 -8.91 -3.42
CA GLY A 217 20.73 -9.81 -4.42
C GLY A 217 19.22 -9.99 -4.32
N LEU A 218 18.53 -9.01 -3.72
CA LEU A 218 17.07 -8.97 -3.61
C LEU A 218 16.51 -7.84 -4.47
N TRP A 219 15.23 -7.94 -4.85
CA TRP A 219 14.54 -6.90 -5.61
C TRP A 219 13.32 -6.37 -4.86
N THR A 220 12.96 -5.13 -5.12
CA THR A 220 11.86 -4.43 -4.45
C THR A 220 10.53 -4.65 -5.16
N ASP A 221 9.49 -5.00 -4.39
CA ASP A 221 8.11 -5.20 -4.83
C ASP A 221 7.13 -4.44 -3.92
N PHE A 222 5.91 -4.21 -4.40
CA PHE A 222 4.81 -3.65 -3.63
C PHE A 222 5.12 -2.28 -2.99
N PRO A 223 5.36 -1.22 -3.78
CA PRO A 223 5.63 0.10 -3.25
C PRO A 223 4.37 0.73 -2.65
N MET A 224 4.51 1.34 -1.48
CA MET A 224 3.52 2.25 -0.90
C MET A 224 4.21 3.56 -0.57
N CYS A 225 3.49 4.68 -0.58
CA CYS A 225 4.13 5.96 -0.32
C CYS A 225 3.27 6.95 0.46
N ALA A 226 3.93 7.84 1.19
CA ALA A 226 3.33 8.98 1.85
C ALA A 226 4.28 10.19 1.88
N VAL A 227 3.70 11.38 1.89
CA VAL A 227 4.39 12.66 2.06
C VAL A 227 4.36 13.02 3.53
N GLY A 228 5.54 13.31 4.09
CA GLY A 228 5.72 13.95 5.38
C GLY A 228 6.06 15.43 5.25
N GLU A 229 6.26 16.09 6.38
CA GLU A 229 6.59 17.52 6.44
C GLU A 229 7.88 17.85 5.67
N HIS A 230 8.94 17.07 5.87
CA HIS A 230 10.27 17.28 5.27
C HIS A 230 10.66 16.22 4.25
N ASP A 231 10.17 15.00 4.45
CA ASP A 231 10.60 13.84 3.72
C ASP A 231 9.44 13.15 3.00
N PHE A 232 9.76 12.49 1.92
CA PHE A 232 8.89 11.58 1.20
C PHE A 232 9.29 10.15 1.51
N PHE A 233 8.33 9.29 1.81
CA PHE A 233 8.56 7.92 2.21
C PHE A 233 8.03 6.95 1.16
N ILE A 234 8.86 5.95 0.81
CA ILE A 234 8.46 4.82 -0.02
C ILE A 234 8.78 3.54 0.74
N THR A 235 7.80 2.68 0.91
CA THR A 235 8.04 1.32 1.44
C THR A 235 8.10 0.32 0.31
N GLY A 236 8.73 -0.82 0.54
CA GLY A 236 8.75 -1.95 -0.37
C GLY A 236 9.07 -3.25 0.35
N ASN A 237 8.76 -4.37 -0.29
CA ASN A 237 9.17 -5.69 0.15
C ASN A 237 10.39 -6.13 -0.65
N LEU A 238 11.42 -6.61 0.00
CA LEU A 238 12.54 -7.27 -0.66
C LEU A 238 12.24 -8.74 -0.89
N LEU A 239 12.35 -9.18 -2.13
CA LEU A 239 12.07 -10.54 -2.57
C LEU A 239 13.31 -11.21 -3.15
N TYR A 240 13.40 -12.53 -2.97
CA TYR A 240 14.37 -13.34 -3.68
C TYR A 240 14.02 -13.45 -5.16
N ASN A 241 15.03 -13.45 -6.03
CA ASN A 241 14.86 -13.76 -7.45
C ASN A 241 14.19 -15.13 -7.62
N ASP A 242 13.40 -15.28 -8.69
CA ASP A 242 12.71 -16.54 -9.06
C ASP A 242 11.82 -17.15 -7.95
N SER A 243 11.41 -16.34 -6.98
CA SER A 243 10.56 -16.76 -5.88
C SER A 243 9.19 -16.07 -5.94
N SER A 244 8.16 -16.77 -5.46
CA SER A 244 6.82 -16.19 -5.28
C SER A 244 6.85 -15.02 -4.29
N TRP A 245 6.08 -13.97 -4.57
CA TRP A 245 5.86 -12.90 -3.60
C TRP A 245 5.29 -13.40 -2.26
N GLN A 246 4.68 -14.58 -2.24
CA GLN A 246 4.14 -15.21 -1.02
C GLN A 246 5.24 -15.86 -0.18
N THR A 247 6.18 -16.53 -0.80
CA THR A 247 7.23 -17.32 -0.14
C THR A 247 8.62 -16.70 -0.26
N GLY A 248 8.84 -15.84 -1.24
CA GLY A 248 10.12 -15.17 -1.50
C GLY A 248 10.38 -13.91 -0.69
N PHE A 249 9.49 -13.53 0.21
CA PHE A 249 9.66 -12.36 1.05
C PHE A 249 10.81 -12.53 2.03
N ASN A 250 11.74 -11.59 2.04
CA ASN A 250 12.83 -11.50 2.98
C ASN A 250 12.53 -10.50 4.10
N GLN A 251 12.32 -9.23 3.75
CA GLN A 251 11.99 -8.15 4.68
C GLN A 251 11.34 -6.98 3.96
N SER A 252 10.71 -6.08 4.71
CA SER A 252 10.32 -4.77 4.19
C SER A 252 11.40 -3.73 4.43
N ILE A 253 11.44 -2.73 3.56
CA ILE A 253 12.31 -1.57 3.64
C ILE A 253 11.49 -0.28 3.62
N ILE A 254 12.12 0.81 4.09
CA ILE A 254 11.58 2.16 4.02
C ILE A 254 12.65 3.06 3.40
N TRP A 255 12.36 3.64 2.25
CA TRP A 255 13.10 4.78 1.72
C TRP A 255 12.58 6.05 2.36
N GLN A 256 13.46 6.85 2.94
CA GLN A 256 13.23 8.23 3.39
C GLN A 256 14.00 9.15 2.46
N ILE A 257 13.33 10.12 1.84
CA ILE A 257 13.84 10.94 0.76
C ILE A 257 13.51 12.39 1.05
N ARG A 258 14.49 13.29 1.07
CA ARG A 258 14.24 14.73 1.21
C ARG A 258 13.47 15.26 0.01
N LYS A 259 12.19 15.61 0.22
CA LYS A 259 11.28 15.96 -0.89
C LYS A 259 11.67 17.26 -1.60
N ASP A 260 12.26 18.23 -0.92
CA ASP A 260 12.69 19.51 -1.50
C ASP A 260 13.77 19.32 -2.58
N ASP A 261 14.71 18.39 -2.37
CA ASP A 261 15.71 18.05 -3.39
C ASP A 261 15.02 17.60 -4.68
N GLY A 262 13.98 16.79 -4.55
CA GLY A 262 13.19 16.26 -5.67
C GLY A 262 12.47 17.36 -6.44
N TYR A 263 11.78 18.25 -5.73
CA TYR A 263 11.05 19.35 -6.36
C TYR A 263 11.96 20.32 -7.10
N GLN A 264 13.16 20.56 -6.56
CA GLN A 264 14.14 21.47 -7.14
C GLN A 264 15.00 20.84 -8.26
N GLY A 265 14.89 19.51 -8.48
CA GLY A 265 15.73 18.80 -9.45
C GLY A 265 17.19 18.65 -9.01
N ASN A 266 17.45 18.77 -7.71
CA ASN A 266 18.76 18.57 -7.12
C ASN A 266 19.11 17.08 -7.02
N THR A 267 20.34 16.76 -6.66
CA THR A 267 20.73 15.41 -6.22
C THR A 267 19.93 15.07 -4.95
N LEU A 268 19.15 13.98 -4.96
CA LEU A 268 18.35 13.58 -3.82
C LEU A 268 19.23 13.17 -2.63
N THR A 269 18.89 13.66 -1.46
CA THR A 269 19.35 13.11 -0.20
C THR A 269 18.36 12.01 0.21
N ALA A 270 18.83 10.78 0.33
CA ALA A 270 18.00 9.62 0.62
C ALA A 270 18.66 8.67 1.63
N GLN A 271 17.85 7.89 2.34
CA GLN A 271 18.31 6.87 3.27
C GLN A 271 17.37 5.66 3.21
N VAL A 272 17.92 4.46 3.35
CA VAL A 272 17.13 3.21 3.44
C VAL A 272 17.17 2.68 4.85
N HIS A 273 16.00 2.30 5.35
CA HIS A 273 15.84 1.64 6.63
C HIS A 273 15.35 0.21 6.42
N SER A 274 15.93 -0.71 7.16
CA SER A 274 15.70 -2.15 7.03
C SER A 274 15.63 -2.81 8.41
N ASN A 275 15.45 -4.14 8.43
CA ASN A 275 15.31 -4.91 9.67
C ASN A 275 14.12 -4.46 10.53
N VAL A 276 13.01 -4.16 9.90
CA VAL A 276 11.75 -3.86 10.61
C VAL A 276 11.14 -5.18 11.06
N PHE A 277 11.38 -5.55 12.32
CA PHE A 277 11.03 -6.84 12.88
C PHE A 277 10.16 -6.70 14.12
N TYR A 278 9.34 -7.70 14.36
CA TYR A 278 8.65 -7.90 15.64
C TYR A 278 8.90 -9.32 16.14
N ASN A 279 9.44 -9.44 17.35
CA ASN A 279 9.81 -10.72 17.97
C ASN A 279 10.67 -11.62 17.05
N GLY A 280 11.67 -11.02 16.39
CA GLY A 280 12.61 -11.75 15.52
C GLY A 280 12.04 -12.15 14.14
N SER A 281 10.81 -11.75 13.82
CA SER A 281 10.20 -12.02 12.51
C SER A 281 10.02 -10.71 11.73
N PRO A 282 10.35 -10.68 10.42
CA PRO A 282 10.17 -9.49 9.62
C PRO A 282 8.70 -9.14 9.47
N ILE A 283 8.41 -7.85 9.45
CA ILE A 283 7.08 -7.30 9.18
C ILE A 283 6.95 -7.05 7.70
N ARG A 284 5.81 -7.45 7.12
CA ARG A 284 5.54 -7.44 5.68
C ARG A 284 4.56 -6.33 5.31
N ASN A 285 4.70 -5.76 4.10
CA ASN A 285 3.76 -4.81 3.53
C ASN A 285 3.49 -3.61 4.44
N LEU A 286 4.51 -2.82 4.70
CA LEU A 286 4.38 -1.58 5.46
C LEU A 286 3.53 -0.58 4.69
N CYS A 287 2.40 -0.17 5.25
CA CYS A 287 1.52 0.86 4.70
C CYS A 287 1.77 2.18 5.44
N PRO A 288 2.38 3.19 4.81
CA PRO A 288 2.60 4.48 5.46
C PRO A 288 1.27 5.18 5.73
N ALA A 289 1.12 5.78 6.91
CA ALA A 289 -0.03 6.61 7.25
C ALA A 289 0.12 7.97 6.57
N LYS A 290 -0.77 8.31 5.64
CA LYS A 290 -0.82 9.64 5.03
C LYS A 290 -1.32 10.67 6.06
N GLY A 291 -1.03 11.95 5.86
CA GLY A 291 -1.66 13.00 6.66
C GLY A 291 -3.15 13.12 6.34
N GLY A 292 -3.95 13.49 7.32
CA GLY A 292 -5.39 13.75 7.19
C GLY A 292 -5.67 15.14 6.66
N SER A 293 -5.86 16.12 7.55
CA SER A 293 -6.10 17.53 7.19
C SER A 293 -4.87 18.24 6.61
N GLY A 294 -3.68 17.68 6.79
CA GLY A 294 -2.39 18.17 6.30
C GLY A 294 -1.33 17.11 6.40
N VAL A 295 -0.12 17.38 5.91
CA VAL A 295 1.04 16.53 6.16
C VAL A 295 1.48 16.64 7.63
N TYR A 296 2.24 15.68 8.10
CA TYR A 296 2.79 15.68 9.44
C TYR A 296 4.26 15.23 9.42
N GLY A 297 4.99 15.54 10.47
CA GLY A 297 6.39 15.21 10.60
C GLY A 297 6.99 15.79 11.89
N PRO A 298 8.31 15.63 12.07
CA PRO A 298 9.27 14.89 11.22
C PRO A 298 9.08 13.37 11.25
N ASP A 299 8.36 12.85 12.23
CA ASP A 299 8.10 11.44 12.44
C ASP A 299 7.13 10.88 11.39
N MET A 300 7.30 9.60 11.02
CA MET A 300 6.39 8.88 10.12
C MET A 300 5.94 7.56 10.74
N TYR A 301 4.66 7.23 10.52
CA TYR A 301 4.07 6.00 11.01
C TYR A 301 3.67 5.08 9.86
N PHE A 302 3.80 3.76 10.11
CA PHE A 302 3.44 2.74 9.13
C PHE A 302 2.60 1.66 9.81
N PHE A 303 1.66 1.11 9.06
CA PHE A 303 0.83 0.00 9.51
C PHE A 303 1.20 -1.28 8.79
N SER A 304 1.12 -2.37 9.52
CA SER A 304 1.18 -3.72 8.96
C SER A 304 0.35 -4.68 9.81
N ASN A 305 0.08 -5.85 9.27
CA ASN A 305 -0.64 -6.91 9.95
C ASN A 305 -0.22 -8.30 9.43
N ARG A 306 -0.79 -9.37 9.96
CA ARG A 306 -0.48 -10.74 9.53
C ARG A 306 -1.30 -11.09 8.28
N ASN A 307 -0.71 -10.95 7.10
CA ASN A 307 -1.39 -11.05 5.81
C ASN A 307 -2.05 -12.42 5.55
N PHE A 308 -1.35 -13.52 5.90
CA PHE A 308 -1.76 -14.90 5.59
C PHE A 308 -2.33 -15.62 6.81
N THR A 309 -3.00 -14.90 7.69
CA THR A 309 -3.48 -15.45 8.95
C THR A 309 -4.79 -16.22 8.80
N THR A 310 -4.90 -17.32 9.53
CA THR A 310 -6.16 -18.03 9.73
C THR A 310 -6.99 -17.44 10.87
N GLY A 311 -6.48 -16.44 11.57
CA GLY A 311 -7.14 -15.65 12.63
C GLY A 311 -6.15 -15.08 13.62
N THR A 312 -6.13 -13.76 13.76
CA THR A 312 -5.31 -13.01 14.73
C THR A 312 -5.93 -11.64 15.02
N ASP A 313 -5.45 -11.00 16.06
CA ASP A 313 -5.82 -9.65 16.49
C ASP A 313 -4.63 -8.67 16.49
N SER A 314 -3.47 -9.10 16.03
CA SER A 314 -2.24 -8.30 16.09
C SER A 314 -2.13 -7.34 14.91
N ILE A 315 -2.07 -6.05 15.20
CA ILE A 315 -1.77 -4.96 14.25
C ILE A 315 -0.41 -4.38 14.64
N PHE A 316 0.45 -4.16 13.67
CA PHE A 316 1.76 -3.54 13.90
C PHE A 316 1.71 -2.06 13.57
N LEU A 317 2.06 -1.24 14.54
CA LEU A 317 2.34 0.19 14.40
C LEU A 317 3.84 0.38 14.40
N VAL A 318 4.39 0.81 13.29
CA VAL A 318 5.81 1.12 13.12
C VAL A 318 5.97 2.63 13.16
N HIS A 319 6.83 3.11 14.05
CA HIS A 319 7.11 4.53 14.24
C HIS A 319 8.58 4.81 13.90
N LEU A 320 8.80 5.53 12.81
CA LEU A 320 10.10 6.06 12.41
C LEU A 320 10.19 7.50 12.89
N THR A 321 11.23 7.80 13.67
CA THR A 321 11.44 9.14 14.23
C THR A 321 12.38 9.95 13.37
N ASP A 322 12.13 11.29 13.33
CA ASP A 322 13.05 12.29 12.87
C ASP A 322 13.39 12.29 11.36
N THR A 323 14.17 13.26 10.94
CA THR A 323 14.58 13.48 9.55
C THR A 323 15.87 12.72 9.19
N ILE A 324 16.17 12.64 7.89
CA ILE A 324 17.37 11.98 7.36
C ILE A 324 18.65 12.50 8.05
N GLY A 325 19.44 11.56 8.53
CA GLY A 325 20.76 11.83 9.13
C GLY A 325 20.70 12.32 10.57
N SER A 326 19.53 12.34 11.19
CA SER A 326 19.40 12.66 12.62
C SER A 326 20.14 11.65 13.51
N PRO A 327 20.88 12.11 14.51
CA PRO A 327 21.47 11.22 15.50
C PRO A 327 20.43 10.58 16.46
N ASN A 328 19.20 11.12 16.49
CA ASN A 328 18.11 10.65 17.35
C ASN A 328 17.18 9.68 16.61
N PHE A 329 17.56 9.26 15.40
CA PHE A 329 16.79 8.33 14.60
C PHE A 329 16.50 7.02 15.36
N ALA A 330 15.25 6.59 15.31
CA ALA A 330 14.83 5.29 15.79
C ALA A 330 13.69 4.73 14.93
N ILE A 331 13.58 3.41 14.87
CA ILE A 331 12.38 2.73 14.42
C ILE A 331 11.87 1.85 15.56
N ASN A 332 10.67 2.14 16.01
CA ASN A 332 9.98 1.39 17.05
C ASN A 332 8.85 0.57 16.40
N VAL A 333 8.64 -0.63 16.90
CA VAL A 333 7.58 -1.52 16.41
C VAL A 333 6.74 -1.98 17.58
N ASP A 334 5.49 -1.55 17.60
CA ASP A 334 4.50 -1.93 18.60
C ASP A 334 3.46 -2.89 18.00
N ALA A 335 3.12 -3.93 18.74
CA ALA A 335 1.98 -4.77 18.43
C ALA A 335 0.77 -4.28 19.23
N VAL A 336 -0.20 -3.73 18.53
CA VAL A 336 -1.47 -3.30 19.09
C VAL A 336 -2.47 -4.43 18.96
N ILE A 337 -3.12 -4.81 20.07
CA ILE A 337 -4.13 -5.87 20.07
C ILE A 337 -5.47 -5.28 19.67
N ALA A 338 -6.01 -5.78 18.58
CA ALA A 338 -7.31 -5.38 18.08
C ALA A 338 -8.46 -5.99 18.93
N PRO A 339 -9.57 -5.27 19.12
CA PRO A 339 -10.72 -5.80 19.86
C PRO A 339 -11.48 -6.90 19.10
N MET A 340 -11.12 -7.13 17.85
CA MET A 340 -11.75 -8.08 16.94
C MET A 340 -10.70 -8.81 16.13
N TYR A 341 -10.81 -10.14 16.06
CA TYR A 341 -9.99 -10.97 15.16
C TYR A 341 -10.24 -10.63 13.71
N TYR A 342 -9.20 -10.73 12.90
CA TYR A 342 -9.27 -10.69 11.45
C TYR A 342 -8.68 -11.97 10.84
N HIS A 343 -9.10 -12.26 9.62
CA HIS A 343 -8.76 -13.48 8.90
C HIS A 343 -8.43 -13.12 7.44
N MET A 344 -7.68 -13.98 6.79
CA MET A 344 -7.47 -13.85 5.36
C MET A 344 -8.81 -13.83 4.60
N PRO A 345 -9.01 -12.89 3.66
CA PRO A 345 -10.28 -12.72 2.95
C PRO A 345 -10.58 -13.89 2.02
N ALA A 346 -11.87 -14.15 1.76
CA ALA A 346 -12.32 -15.01 0.69
C ALA A 346 -12.26 -14.26 -0.66
N ASP A 347 -12.08 -15.00 -1.76
CA ASP A 347 -12.29 -14.46 -3.10
C ASP A 347 -13.77 -14.27 -3.38
N VAL A 348 -14.11 -13.21 -4.13
CA VAL A 348 -15.49 -12.80 -4.38
C VAL A 348 -16.07 -13.58 -5.56
N PRO A 349 -17.18 -14.33 -5.39
CA PRO A 349 -17.86 -14.96 -6.51
C PRO A 349 -18.35 -13.93 -7.53
N GLN A 350 -18.51 -14.38 -8.78
CA GLN A 350 -19.07 -13.58 -9.88
C GLN A 350 -20.21 -14.33 -10.57
N PRO A 351 -21.19 -13.61 -11.18
CA PRO A 351 -22.29 -14.27 -11.90
C PRO A 351 -21.80 -15.04 -13.12
N ASN A 352 -22.43 -16.20 -13.35
CA ASN A 352 -22.27 -16.99 -14.58
C ASN A 352 -20.84 -17.43 -14.91
N THR A 353 -19.94 -17.48 -13.94
CA THR A 353 -18.57 -17.95 -14.10
C THR A 353 -18.06 -18.65 -12.84
N VAL A 354 -17.09 -19.54 -13.01
CA VAL A 354 -16.33 -20.12 -11.89
C VAL A 354 -15.18 -19.22 -11.45
N ASP A 355 -14.81 -18.24 -12.28
CA ASP A 355 -13.78 -17.28 -11.95
C ASP A 355 -14.26 -16.32 -10.87
N LYS A 356 -13.37 -15.97 -9.96
CA LYS A 356 -13.65 -15.07 -8.84
C LYS A 356 -12.87 -13.77 -8.98
N LEU A 357 -13.40 -12.68 -8.44
CA LEU A 357 -12.60 -11.52 -8.16
C LEU A 357 -11.62 -11.89 -7.02
N ILE A 358 -10.35 -12.00 -7.36
CA ILE A 358 -9.32 -12.42 -6.43
C ILE A 358 -9.06 -11.30 -5.43
N VAL A 359 -9.20 -11.61 -4.14
CA VAL A 359 -8.82 -10.73 -3.03
C VAL A 359 -7.55 -11.30 -2.42
N ASN A 360 -6.41 -10.69 -2.68
CA ASN A 360 -5.10 -11.26 -2.35
C ASN A 360 -5.04 -11.81 -0.91
N ASP A 361 -4.80 -10.96 0.05
CA ASP A 361 -4.61 -11.30 1.47
C ASP A 361 -5.15 -10.21 2.39
N ALA A 362 -4.88 -10.29 3.68
CA ALA A 362 -5.38 -9.35 4.69
C ALA A 362 -4.44 -8.15 4.90
N ARG A 363 -3.59 -7.76 3.92
CA ARG A 363 -2.66 -6.63 4.07
C ARG A 363 -3.37 -5.30 4.28
N THR A 364 -2.79 -4.42 5.10
CA THR A 364 -3.25 -3.04 5.21
C THR A 364 -3.07 -2.34 3.87
N MET A 365 -4.18 -1.79 3.35
CA MET A 365 -4.23 -1.19 2.00
C MET A 365 -4.08 0.32 2.01
N ALA A 366 -4.56 0.98 3.07
CA ALA A 366 -4.42 2.41 3.25
C ALA A 366 -4.55 2.78 4.72
N ALA A 367 -3.86 3.86 5.11
CA ALA A 367 -3.89 4.42 6.44
C ALA A 367 -3.69 5.94 6.39
N PHE A 368 -4.20 6.64 7.39
CA PHE A 368 -3.87 8.05 7.63
C PHE A 368 -3.81 8.37 9.12
N LYS A 369 -3.19 9.52 9.42
CA LYS A 369 -3.04 10.11 10.75
C LYS A 369 -3.70 11.47 10.77
N GLU A 370 -4.53 11.72 11.78
CA GLU A 370 -5.09 13.03 12.10
C GLU A 370 -4.94 13.30 13.60
N GLY A 371 -4.16 14.29 13.96
CA GLY A 371 -3.74 14.50 15.35
C GLY A 371 -3.05 13.25 15.91
N ASP A 372 -3.51 12.76 17.06
CA ASP A 372 -3.01 11.54 17.70
C ASP A 372 -3.80 10.28 17.33
N LYS A 373 -4.59 10.35 16.26
CA LYS A 373 -5.46 9.27 15.83
C LYS A 373 -5.06 8.75 14.46
N PHE A 374 -5.16 7.43 14.31
CA PHE A 374 -4.93 6.73 13.07
C PHE A 374 -6.17 6.00 12.64
N GLN A 375 -6.40 5.93 11.34
CA GLN A 375 -7.40 5.06 10.74
C GLN A 375 -6.79 4.29 9.58
N PHE A 376 -7.16 3.02 9.44
CA PHE A 376 -6.63 2.15 8.39
C PHE A 376 -7.66 1.10 7.99
N VAL A 377 -7.51 0.57 6.78
CA VAL A 377 -8.41 -0.44 6.23
C VAL A 377 -7.67 -1.59 5.56
N PHE A 378 -8.29 -2.76 5.63
CA PHE A 378 -7.92 -3.95 4.86
C PHE A 378 -9.12 -4.87 4.65
N ALA A 379 -8.97 -5.87 3.79
CA ALA A 379 -10.01 -6.88 3.57
C ALA A 379 -9.89 -7.99 4.61
N SER A 380 -11.00 -8.38 5.24
CA SER A 380 -11.04 -9.49 6.19
C SER A 380 -12.29 -10.33 6.03
N ARG A 381 -12.15 -11.65 6.26
CA ARG A 381 -13.29 -12.56 6.26
C ARG A 381 -14.15 -12.37 7.51
N ASP A 382 -15.45 -12.30 7.32
CA ASP A 382 -16.44 -12.46 8.37
C ASP A 382 -16.67 -13.96 8.67
N THR A 383 -16.46 -14.36 9.92
CA THR A 383 -16.60 -15.77 10.32
C THR A 383 -18.03 -16.24 10.42
N ALA A 384 -19.00 -15.32 10.50
CA ALA A 384 -20.42 -15.65 10.58
C ALA A 384 -21.00 -16.04 9.22
N THR A 385 -20.58 -15.34 8.15
CA THR A 385 -21.13 -15.52 6.80
C THR A 385 -20.16 -16.10 5.79
N GLY A 386 -18.85 -16.14 6.10
CA GLY A 386 -17.80 -16.49 5.16
C GLY A 386 -17.49 -15.42 4.11
N ASN A 387 -18.27 -14.34 4.07
CA ASN A 387 -18.04 -13.21 3.15
C ASN A 387 -16.82 -12.38 3.55
N THR A 388 -16.25 -11.68 2.60
CA THR A 388 -15.21 -10.69 2.86
C THR A 388 -15.84 -9.33 3.12
N GLY A 389 -15.41 -8.68 4.20
CA GLY A 389 -15.77 -7.32 4.56
C GLY A 389 -14.58 -6.38 4.57
N VAL A 390 -14.85 -5.10 4.78
CA VAL A 390 -13.86 -4.06 5.03
C VAL A 390 -13.60 -3.99 6.54
N TYR A 391 -12.40 -4.35 6.94
CA TYR A 391 -11.94 -4.11 8.31
C TYR A 391 -11.45 -2.67 8.42
N HIS A 392 -12.07 -1.90 9.30
CA HIS A 392 -11.73 -0.52 9.60
C HIS A 392 -11.19 -0.44 11.02
N GLY A 393 -9.88 -0.29 11.16
CA GLY A 393 -9.20 -0.11 12.43
C GLY A 393 -8.96 1.37 12.74
N ARG A 394 -9.04 1.72 14.02
CA ARG A 394 -8.77 3.07 14.54
C ARG A 394 -7.91 2.94 15.78
N ILE A 395 -6.80 3.67 15.84
CA ILE A 395 -5.88 3.69 16.98
C ILE A 395 -5.74 5.12 17.48
N ASP A 396 -5.87 5.31 18.78
CA ASP A 396 -5.63 6.55 19.49
C ASP A 396 -4.38 6.40 20.36
N ILE A 397 -3.41 7.29 20.19
CA ILE A 397 -2.15 7.32 20.95
C ILE A 397 -2.05 8.52 21.91
N SER A 398 -3.10 9.31 22.05
CA SER A 398 -3.12 10.53 22.87
C SER A 398 -2.78 10.29 24.34
N THR A 399 -3.00 9.09 24.85
CA THR A 399 -2.71 8.71 26.24
C THR A 399 -1.33 8.09 26.43
N GLY A 400 -0.51 8.03 25.38
CA GLY A 400 0.81 7.38 25.38
C GLY A 400 0.76 5.85 25.28
N THR A 401 -0.38 5.22 25.49
CA THR A 401 -0.61 3.80 25.24
C THR A 401 -1.64 3.68 24.12
N PRO A 402 -1.31 2.98 23.00
CA PRO A 402 -2.25 2.83 21.90
C PRO A 402 -3.54 2.11 22.33
N VAL A 403 -4.68 2.74 22.05
CA VAL A 403 -6.03 2.16 22.27
C VAL A 403 -6.67 1.95 20.90
N MET A 404 -7.17 0.74 20.64
CA MET A 404 -7.72 0.37 19.36
C MET A 404 -9.22 0.09 19.41
N ALA A 405 -9.94 0.60 18.41
CA ALA A 405 -11.30 0.22 18.05
C ALA A 405 -11.31 -0.36 16.62
N ALA A 406 -12.27 -1.23 16.31
CA ALA A 406 -12.39 -1.81 14.99
C ALA A 406 -13.84 -2.11 14.62
N ASN A 407 -14.14 -2.08 13.32
CA ASN A 407 -15.41 -2.48 12.74
C ASN A 407 -15.15 -3.34 11.50
N LEU A 408 -16.03 -4.28 11.22
CA LEU A 408 -16.07 -5.02 9.97
C LEU A 408 -17.34 -4.66 9.21
N TYR A 409 -17.19 -4.01 8.05
CA TYR A 409 -18.30 -3.61 7.20
C TYR A 409 -18.49 -4.62 6.10
N LEU A 410 -19.67 -5.21 6.03
CA LEU A 410 -20.04 -6.11 4.92
C LEU A 410 -20.90 -5.33 3.92
N PRO A 411 -20.71 -5.55 2.60
CA PRO A 411 -21.67 -5.07 1.62
C PRO A 411 -23.09 -5.61 1.92
N PRO A 412 -24.15 -4.88 1.56
CA PRO A 412 -25.51 -5.38 1.72
C PRO A 412 -25.77 -6.73 1.02
N THR A 413 -25.00 -7.01 -0.03
CA THR A 413 -25.00 -8.28 -0.77
C THR A 413 -23.58 -8.62 -1.17
N GLY A 414 -23.15 -9.85 -0.92
CA GLY A 414 -21.87 -10.39 -1.37
C GLY A 414 -20.68 -10.00 -0.50
N SER A 415 -19.54 -9.83 -1.12
CA SER A 415 -18.25 -9.61 -0.48
C SER A 415 -17.57 -8.33 -0.97
N ALA A 416 -16.75 -7.72 -0.12
CA ALA A 416 -15.89 -6.59 -0.43
C ALA A 416 -14.51 -7.05 -0.92
N ALA A 417 -13.79 -6.15 -1.61
CA ALA A 417 -12.41 -6.34 -1.99
C ALA A 417 -11.69 -4.99 -2.07
N TYR A 418 -10.38 -4.99 -1.85
CA TYR A 418 -9.48 -3.86 -2.08
C TYR A 418 -10.00 -2.53 -1.50
N PRO A 419 -10.24 -2.46 -0.18
CA PRO A 419 -10.66 -1.21 0.44
C PRO A 419 -9.55 -0.17 0.44
N ASN A 420 -9.94 1.11 0.33
CA ASN A 420 -9.07 2.25 0.54
C ASN A 420 -9.79 3.26 1.42
N ILE A 421 -9.05 4.09 2.17
CA ILE A 421 -9.59 5.08 3.08
C ILE A 421 -8.96 6.45 2.79
N SER A 422 -9.78 7.48 2.83
CA SER A 422 -9.33 8.87 2.71
C SER A 422 -9.99 9.73 3.78
N TYR A 423 -9.21 10.66 4.31
CA TYR A 423 -9.73 11.71 5.18
C TYR A 423 -10.80 12.54 4.45
N ALA A 424 -11.88 12.85 5.14
CA ALA A 424 -13.01 13.63 4.64
C ALA A 424 -13.49 14.69 5.65
N GLY A 425 -12.64 15.01 6.62
CA GLY A 425 -12.91 16.07 7.59
C GLY A 425 -12.86 17.45 6.93
N ILE A 426 -13.56 18.41 7.54
CA ILE A 426 -13.58 19.81 7.11
C ILE A 426 -12.59 20.63 7.95
N ASN A 427 -12.42 20.22 9.20
CA ASN A 427 -11.55 20.91 10.15
C ASN A 427 -10.45 19.96 10.65
N PRO A 428 -9.27 20.49 11.00
CA PRO A 428 -8.26 19.70 11.70
C PRO A 428 -8.85 19.02 12.94
N GLY A 429 -8.52 17.74 13.12
CA GLY A 429 -9.04 16.92 14.22
C GLY A 429 -10.39 16.23 13.95
N ASP A 430 -11.04 16.50 12.82
CA ASP A 430 -12.20 15.71 12.37
C ASP A 430 -11.78 14.25 12.12
N GLU A 431 -12.62 13.30 12.51
CA GLU A 431 -12.36 11.87 12.27
C GLU A 431 -13.13 11.31 11.06
N LYS A 432 -13.73 12.19 10.26
CA LYS A 432 -14.53 11.80 9.10
C LYS A 432 -13.70 11.20 8.00
N VAL A 433 -14.21 10.11 7.42
CA VAL A 433 -13.56 9.40 6.32
C VAL A 433 -14.53 8.98 5.24
N VAL A 434 -13.99 8.79 4.05
CA VAL A 434 -14.60 8.00 2.99
C VAL A 434 -13.80 6.73 2.80
N ILE A 435 -14.46 5.59 2.88
CA ILE A 435 -13.90 4.27 2.62
C ILE A 435 -14.52 3.79 1.32
N ASN A 436 -13.72 3.59 0.29
CA ASN A 436 -14.15 2.99 -0.96
C ASN A 436 -13.67 1.53 -1.05
N TYR A 437 -14.42 0.69 -1.75
CA TYR A 437 -14.10 -0.72 -1.94
C TYR A 437 -14.76 -1.27 -3.21
N LEU A 438 -14.21 -2.34 -3.74
CA LEU A 438 -14.88 -3.15 -4.76
C LEU A 438 -15.82 -4.14 -4.07
N TYR A 439 -16.88 -4.54 -4.76
CA TYR A 439 -17.81 -5.55 -4.27
C TYR A 439 -18.28 -6.47 -5.40
N GLY A 440 -18.81 -7.64 -5.05
CA GLY A 440 -19.44 -8.57 -5.97
C GLY A 440 -20.09 -9.73 -5.24
N ALA A 441 -20.86 -10.54 -5.97
CA ALA A 441 -21.52 -11.74 -5.49
C ALA A 441 -21.79 -12.73 -6.64
N SER A 442 -22.20 -13.97 -6.35
CA SER A 442 -22.65 -14.91 -7.37
C SER A 442 -23.84 -14.40 -8.22
N THR A 443 -24.60 -13.44 -7.71
CA THR A 443 -25.75 -12.82 -8.35
C THR A 443 -25.53 -11.35 -8.75
N LEU A 444 -24.33 -10.78 -8.45
CA LEU A 444 -24.03 -9.37 -8.66
C LEU A 444 -22.64 -9.20 -9.26
N TYR A 445 -22.57 -8.59 -10.43
CA TYR A 445 -21.30 -8.27 -11.07
C TYR A 445 -20.44 -7.34 -10.21
N PRO A 446 -19.10 -7.41 -10.32
CA PRO A 446 -18.22 -6.52 -9.60
C PRO A 446 -18.54 -5.05 -9.85
N GLY A 447 -18.55 -4.28 -8.80
CA GLY A 447 -18.77 -2.85 -8.80
C GLY A 447 -17.92 -2.15 -7.74
N SER A 448 -18.07 -0.84 -7.62
CA SER A 448 -17.42 -0.02 -6.61
C SER A 448 -18.45 0.66 -5.73
N ALA A 449 -18.16 0.76 -4.45
CA ALA A 449 -18.99 1.43 -3.46
C ALA A 449 -18.13 2.27 -2.51
N ALA A 450 -18.78 3.18 -1.79
CA ALA A 450 -18.15 3.98 -0.75
C ALA A 450 -19.02 4.06 0.51
N ILE A 451 -18.36 4.14 1.65
CA ILE A 451 -18.95 4.36 2.98
C ILE A 451 -18.41 5.69 3.47
N ALA A 452 -19.27 6.61 3.88
CA ALA A 452 -18.88 7.74 4.71
C ALA A 452 -19.04 7.31 6.19
N TRP A 453 -18.01 7.58 6.97
CA TRP A 453 -18.01 7.29 8.39
C TRP A 453 -17.55 8.51 9.18
N ASP A 454 -18.16 8.74 10.33
CA ASP A 454 -17.71 9.70 11.35
C ASP A 454 -17.90 9.13 12.75
N ASN A 455 -17.37 9.83 13.78
CA ASN A 455 -17.49 9.40 15.18
C ASN A 455 -18.91 9.50 15.75
N ASN A 456 -19.83 10.11 15.02
CA ASN A 456 -21.20 10.30 15.47
C ASN A 456 -22.14 9.16 14.97
N GLY A 457 -21.61 8.19 14.25
CA GLY A 457 -22.29 6.96 13.78
C GLY A 457 -22.80 7.03 12.37
#